data_946ef63a2afb84c4d00474655e72a63a
#
_entry.id   946ef63a2afb84c4d00474655e72a63a
#
_cell.length_a   1.000
_cell.length_b   1.000
_cell.length_c   1.000
_cell.angle_alpha   90.00
_cell.angle_beta   90.00
_cell.angle_gamma   90.00
#
_symmetry.space_group_name_H-M   'P 1'
#
loop_
_entity.id
_entity.type
_entity.pdbx_description
1 polymer ?
#
loop_
_entity_poly.entity_id
_entity_poly.type
_entity_poly.pdbx_seq_one_letter_code
_entity_poly.pdbx_strand_id
1 'polypeptide(L)'
;PEELMDFAVALNSQPPASSNRIAIVTNGGGFGVMATDELIRRKLSLSELSGITKRYLREKLPPYVSVENPVDLMGDTDAQRYLIALDLVLRDPNVDGAVVIVLFQTPMLESGVVDTIAEMATKYHKPITVCATGGDYVEIHRKMLERSYVPCYQTPERAARAMWALTFYGDYLKRAAEEGKA
;
A
#
# COMPACT_ATOMS: atom_id res chain seq x y z
N PRO A 1 20.62 -0.75 10.66
CA PRO A 1 19.74 -0.80 11.83
C PRO A 1 18.31 -0.40 11.50
N GLU A 2 18.07 0.71 10.76
CA GLU A 2 16.73 1.21 10.41
C GLU A 2 15.93 0.18 9.61
N GLU A 3 16.49 -0.36 8.54
CA GLU A 3 15.84 -1.35 7.66
C GLU A 3 15.42 -2.62 8.43
N LEU A 4 16.24 -3.06 9.39
CA LEU A 4 15.90 -4.19 10.25
C LEU A 4 14.64 -3.92 11.08
N MET A 5 14.53 -2.72 11.65
CA MET A 5 13.35 -2.32 12.43
C MET A 5 12.12 -2.20 11.56
N ASP A 6 12.27 -1.63 10.34
CA ASP A 6 11.18 -1.53 9.36
C ASP A 6 10.60 -2.91 8.99
N PHE A 7 11.48 -3.88 8.76
CA PHE A 7 11.07 -5.25 8.44
C PHE A 7 10.41 -5.95 9.64
N ALA A 8 10.94 -5.76 10.85
CA ALA A 8 10.35 -6.33 12.05
C ALA A 8 8.92 -5.80 12.28
N VAL A 9 8.71 -4.50 12.09
CA VAL A 9 7.37 -3.90 12.20
C VAL A 9 6.43 -4.46 11.13
N ALA A 10 6.86 -4.52 9.86
CA ALA A 10 6.04 -5.06 8.78
C ALA A 10 5.64 -6.53 9.02
N LEU A 11 6.61 -7.39 9.30
CA LEU A 11 6.42 -8.82 9.49
C LEU A 11 5.56 -9.17 10.74
N ASN A 12 5.60 -8.29 11.76
CA ASN A 12 4.75 -8.45 12.94
C ASN A 12 3.31 -7.97 12.72
N SER A 13 3.09 -7.06 11.75
CA SER A 13 1.81 -6.34 11.61
C SER A 13 0.97 -6.82 10.43
N GLN A 14 1.59 -7.36 9.39
CA GLN A 14 0.91 -7.68 8.14
C GLN A 14 1.16 -9.13 7.70
N PRO A 15 0.19 -9.73 7.00
CA PRO A 15 0.40 -11.05 6.41
C PRO A 15 1.48 -11.00 5.32
N PRO A 16 2.17 -12.12 5.04
CA PRO A 16 3.07 -12.21 3.89
C PRO A 16 2.29 -12.07 2.58
N ALA A 17 2.90 -11.45 1.57
CA ALA A 17 2.30 -11.36 0.24
C ALA A 17 2.26 -12.73 -0.46
N SER A 18 1.21 -12.96 -1.23
CA SER A 18 1.06 -14.21 -1.99
C SER A 18 1.97 -14.28 -3.22
N SER A 19 2.40 -13.15 -3.77
CA SER A 19 3.36 -13.04 -4.86
C SER A 19 3.94 -11.62 -4.90
N ASN A 20 4.59 -11.24 -6.01
CA ASN A 20 5.36 -10.00 -6.11
C ASN A 20 4.64 -8.85 -6.85
N ARG A 21 3.33 -8.99 -7.14
CA ARG A 21 2.56 -7.99 -7.90
C ARG A 21 1.95 -6.96 -6.95
N ILE A 22 2.57 -5.80 -6.89
CA ILE A 22 2.24 -4.76 -5.91
C ILE A 22 1.51 -3.59 -6.59
N ALA A 23 0.42 -3.16 -5.97
CA ALA A 23 -0.25 -1.92 -6.35
C ALA A 23 0.23 -0.75 -5.50
N ILE A 24 0.16 0.46 -6.05
CA ILE A 24 0.41 1.71 -5.35
C ILE A 24 -0.87 2.56 -5.45
N VAL A 25 -1.34 3.05 -4.31
CA VAL A 25 -2.44 4.03 -4.22
C VAL A 25 -1.89 5.27 -3.54
N THR A 26 -2.00 6.42 -4.18
CA THR A 26 -1.37 7.67 -3.72
C THR A 26 -2.25 8.88 -3.96
N ASN A 27 -2.07 9.95 -3.17
CA ASN A 27 -2.56 11.30 -3.47
C ASN A 27 -1.42 12.28 -3.81
N GLY A 28 -0.23 11.74 -4.10
CA GLY A 28 0.94 12.49 -4.50
C GLY A 28 1.78 11.73 -5.51
N GLY A 29 1.58 12.01 -6.79
CA GLY A 29 2.19 11.27 -7.92
C GLY A 29 3.70 11.13 -7.83
N GLY A 30 4.44 12.18 -7.42
CA GLY A 30 5.89 12.13 -7.24
C GLY A 30 6.33 11.07 -6.22
N PHE A 31 5.62 10.94 -5.10
CA PHE A 31 5.86 9.88 -4.12
C PHE A 31 5.51 8.49 -4.65
N GLY A 32 4.48 8.40 -5.51
CA GLY A 32 4.15 7.18 -6.23
C GLY A 32 5.30 6.71 -7.13
N VAL A 33 5.95 7.63 -7.84
CA VAL A 33 7.15 7.33 -8.67
C VAL A 33 8.30 6.82 -7.80
N MET A 34 8.61 7.49 -6.68
CA MET A 34 9.68 7.06 -5.75
C MET A 34 9.43 5.65 -5.20
N ALA A 35 8.19 5.33 -4.84
CA ALA A 35 7.83 3.97 -4.40
C ALA A 35 7.99 2.97 -5.55
N THR A 36 7.58 3.32 -6.76
CA THR A 36 7.74 2.49 -7.97
C THR A 36 9.21 2.14 -8.21
N ASP A 37 10.10 3.13 -8.17
CA ASP A 37 11.54 2.93 -8.39
C ASP A 37 12.13 1.98 -7.35
N GLU A 38 11.74 2.10 -6.08
CA GLU A 38 12.21 1.18 -5.03
C GLU A 38 11.66 -0.23 -5.21
N LEU A 39 10.37 -0.41 -5.54
CA LEU A 39 9.79 -1.72 -5.83
C LEU A 39 10.52 -2.42 -6.98
N ILE A 40 10.76 -1.73 -8.08
CA ILE A 40 11.48 -2.27 -9.25
C ILE A 40 12.92 -2.61 -8.88
N ARG A 41 13.62 -1.76 -8.13
CA ARG A 41 14.98 -2.03 -7.64
C ARG A 41 15.05 -3.30 -6.79
N ARG A 42 14.01 -3.59 -6.03
CA ARG A 42 13.84 -4.80 -5.22
C ARG A 42 13.28 -5.99 -6.01
N LYS A 43 13.14 -5.88 -7.33
CA LYS A 43 12.61 -6.93 -8.22
C LYS A 43 11.15 -7.30 -7.94
N LEU A 44 10.38 -6.40 -7.36
CA LEU A 44 8.93 -6.49 -7.31
C LEU A 44 8.34 -5.96 -8.61
N SER A 45 7.14 -6.40 -8.94
CA SER A 45 6.43 -6.00 -10.14
C SER A 45 5.27 -5.06 -9.78
N LEU A 46 5.11 -3.98 -10.55
CA LEU A 46 3.84 -3.25 -10.49
C LEU A 46 2.73 -4.15 -11.04
N SER A 47 1.67 -4.34 -10.27
CA SER A 47 0.54 -5.12 -10.75
C SER A 47 -0.16 -4.41 -11.92
N GLU A 48 -0.45 -5.14 -12.97
CA GLU A 48 -1.35 -4.68 -14.01
C GLU A 48 -2.79 -4.92 -13.54
N LEU A 49 -3.50 -3.82 -13.20
CA LEU A 49 -4.90 -3.89 -12.76
C LEU A 49 -5.78 -4.46 -13.87
N SER A 50 -6.71 -5.32 -13.51
CA SER A 50 -7.64 -5.92 -14.46
C SER A 50 -8.50 -4.86 -15.14
N GLY A 51 -8.95 -5.13 -16.37
CA GLY A 51 -9.84 -4.23 -17.10
C GLY A 51 -11.14 -3.93 -16.34
N ILE A 52 -11.61 -4.88 -15.53
CA ILE A 52 -12.79 -4.72 -14.67
C ILE A 52 -12.51 -3.69 -13.58
N THR A 53 -11.40 -3.81 -12.87
CA THR A 53 -10.97 -2.87 -11.82
C THR A 53 -10.80 -1.46 -12.38
N LYS A 54 -10.08 -1.33 -13.52
CA LYS A 54 -9.87 -0.03 -14.18
C LYS A 54 -11.20 0.62 -14.60
N ARG A 55 -12.17 -0.17 -15.09
CA ARG A 55 -13.50 0.33 -15.45
C ARG A 55 -14.23 0.88 -14.22
N TYR A 56 -14.28 0.12 -13.12
CA TYR A 56 -14.96 0.58 -11.90
C TYR A 56 -14.27 1.79 -11.26
N LEU A 57 -12.95 1.87 -11.31
CA LEU A 57 -12.22 3.07 -10.87
C LEU A 57 -12.63 4.29 -11.69
N ARG A 58 -12.70 4.18 -13.04
CA ARG A 58 -13.17 5.27 -13.93
C ARG A 58 -14.61 5.68 -13.69
N GLU A 59 -15.49 4.73 -13.36
CA GLU A 59 -16.90 5.00 -13.08
C GLU A 59 -17.13 5.70 -11.74
N LYS A 60 -16.29 5.41 -10.74
CA LYS A 60 -16.49 5.85 -9.35
C LYS A 60 -15.61 7.02 -8.92
N LEU A 61 -14.51 7.27 -9.60
CA LEU A 61 -13.56 8.33 -9.30
C LEU A 61 -13.65 9.46 -10.32
N PRO A 62 -13.22 10.68 -9.99
CA PRO A 62 -13.18 11.80 -10.93
C PRO A 62 -12.35 11.44 -12.18
N PRO A 63 -12.70 11.98 -13.36
CA PRO A 63 -12.09 11.59 -14.64
C PRO A 63 -10.60 11.96 -14.78
N TYR A 64 -10.08 12.82 -13.92
CA TYR A 64 -8.67 13.22 -13.90
C TYR A 64 -7.80 12.32 -13.01
N VAL A 65 -8.39 11.38 -12.26
CA VAL A 65 -7.65 10.39 -11.44
C VAL A 65 -6.99 9.37 -12.36
N SER A 66 -5.72 9.07 -12.11
CA SER A 66 -5.05 7.96 -12.79
C SER A 66 -5.56 6.62 -12.27
N VAL A 67 -6.08 5.80 -13.14
CA VAL A 67 -6.55 4.43 -12.83
C VAL A 67 -5.57 3.34 -13.25
N GLU A 68 -4.40 3.74 -13.72
CA GLU A 68 -3.26 2.85 -13.91
C GLU A 68 -2.50 2.67 -12.60
N ASN A 69 -1.57 1.74 -12.53
CA ASN A 69 -0.73 1.58 -11.35
C ASN A 69 0.59 2.35 -11.54
N PRO A 70 0.88 3.38 -10.72
CA PRO A 70 0.17 3.85 -9.51
C PRO A 70 -1.22 4.46 -9.78
N VAL A 71 -2.19 4.13 -8.90
CA VAL A 71 -3.49 4.81 -8.85
C VAL A 71 -3.30 6.14 -8.14
N ASP A 72 -3.30 7.24 -8.89
CA ASP A 72 -3.09 8.58 -8.33
C ASP A 72 -4.43 9.30 -8.14
N LEU A 73 -4.83 9.43 -6.87
CA LEU A 73 -6.09 10.05 -6.44
C LEU A 73 -6.08 11.57 -6.48
N MET A 74 -4.93 12.17 -6.75
CA MET A 74 -4.67 13.60 -6.78
C MET A 74 -4.74 14.31 -5.41
N GLY A 75 -4.21 15.55 -5.34
CA GLY A 75 -4.11 16.31 -4.10
C GLY A 75 -5.43 16.85 -3.52
N ASP A 76 -6.53 16.74 -4.24
CA ASP A 76 -7.88 17.12 -3.80
C ASP A 76 -8.68 15.91 -3.27
N THR A 77 -8.01 14.80 -3.00
CA THR A 77 -8.65 13.56 -2.53
C THR A 77 -9.13 13.67 -1.08
N ASP A 78 -10.14 12.88 -0.77
CA ASP A 78 -10.71 12.64 0.55
C ASP A 78 -10.60 11.16 0.97
N ALA A 79 -11.04 10.83 2.18
CA ALA A 79 -11.04 9.45 2.69
C ALA A 79 -11.95 8.52 1.87
N GLN A 80 -13.04 9.03 1.29
CA GLN A 80 -13.97 8.24 0.47
C GLN A 80 -13.33 7.77 -0.83
N ARG A 81 -12.50 8.60 -1.47
CA ARG A 81 -11.76 8.17 -2.68
C ARG A 81 -10.75 7.09 -2.35
N TYR A 82 -10.07 7.18 -1.19
CA TYR A 82 -9.20 6.11 -0.71
C TYR A 82 -9.97 4.81 -0.47
N LEU A 83 -11.15 4.88 0.15
CA LEU A 83 -12.01 3.72 0.37
C LEU A 83 -12.34 3.02 -0.96
N ILE A 84 -12.81 3.77 -1.95
CA ILE A 84 -13.18 3.26 -3.26
C ILE A 84 -11.97 2.63 -3.96
N ALA A 85 -10.85 3.34 -3.99
CA ALA A 85 -9.65 2.87 -4.68
C ALA A 85 -9.06 1.62 -4.02
N LEU A 86 -8.92 1.62 -2.69
CA LEU A 86 -8.36 0.48 -1.95
C LEU A 86 -9.26 -0.75 -2.03
N ASP A 87 -10.58 -0.58 -1.92
CA ASP A 87 -11.52 -1.71 -2.05
C ASP A 87 -11.42 -2.37 -3.43
N LEU A 88 -11.37 -1.57 -4.49
CA LEU A 88 -11.27 -2.09 -5.87
C LEU A 88 -9.89 -2.70 -6.15
N VAL A 89 -8.81 -2.05 -5.72
CA VAL A 89 -7.44 -2.50 -5.95
C VAL A 89 -7.14 -3.78 -5.17
N LEU A 90 -7.51 -3.85 -3.90
CA LEU A 90 -7.24 -5.03 -3.07
C LEU A 90 -8.12 -6.23 -3.46
N ARG A 91 -9.27 -5.99 -4.06
CA ARG A 91 -10.14 -7.05 -4.61
C ARG A 91 -9.57 -7.63 -5.92
N ASP A 92 -8.75 -6.87 -6.64
CA ASP A 92 -8.20 -7.30 -7.92
C ASP A 92 -7.35 -8.59 -7.78
N PRO A 93 -7.60 -9.64 -8.58
CA PRO A 93 -6.83 -10.89 -8.52
C PRO A 93 -5.38 -10.74 -8.97
N ASN A 94 -5.06 -9.65 -9.66
CA ASN A 94 -3.69 -9.35 -10.11
C ASN A 94 -2.86 -8.62 -9.04
N VAL A 95 -3.43 -8.30 -7.89
CA VAL A 95 -2.77 -7.56 -6.79
C VAL A 95 -2.48 -8.51 -5.64
N ASP A 96 -1.23 -8.56 -5.20
CA ASP A 96 -0.78 -9.39 -4.08
C ASP A 96 -0.50 -8.59 -2.80
N GLY A 97 -0.39 -7.27 -2.92
CA GLY A 97 -0.20 -6.33 -1.81
C GLY A 97 -0.28 -4.88 -2.30
N ALA A 98 -0.38 -3.93 -1.39
CA ALA A 98 -0.48 -2.51 -1.72
C ALA A 98 0.45 -1.61 -0.88
N VAL A 99 1.14 -0.68 -1.56
CA VAL A 99 1.80 0.46 -0.93
C VAL A 99 0.83 1.64 -1.02
N VAL A 100 0.46 2.20 0.13
CA VAL A 100 -0.46 3.33 0.22
C VAL A 100 0.32 4.57 0.64
N ILE A 101 0.22 5.63 -0.12
CA ILE A 101 0.89 6.90 0.16
C ILE A 101 -0.15 7.94 0.54
N VAL A 102 0.00 8.55 1.72
CA VAL A 102 -0.96 9.50 2.27
C VAL A 102 -0.25 10.80 2.62
N LEU A 103 -0.49 11.83 1.84
CA LEU A 103 -0.01 13.18 2.11
C LEU A 103 -1.11 13.96 2.84
N PHE A 104 -1.07 13.95 4.17
CA PHE A 104 -2.06 14.61 5.04
C PHE A 104 -2.07 16.14 4.93
N GLN A 105 -1.12 16.73 4.22
CA GLN A 105 -1.03 18.17 3.97
C GLN A 105 -2.03 18.66 2.92
N THR A 106 -2.76 17.75 2.28
CA THR A 106 -3.77 18.10 1.28
C THR A 106 -5.08 18.54 1.94
N PRO A 107 -5.72 19.63 1.45
CA PRO A 107 -6.79 20.32 2.20
C PRO A 107 -8.05 19.48 2.47
N MET A 108 -8.36 18.52 1.61
CA MET A 108 -9.58 17.73 1.69
C MET A 108 -9.43 16.42 2.45
N LEU A 109 -8.19 16.06 2.82
CA LEU A 109 -7.90 14.78 3.44
C LEU A 109 -8.01 14.88 4.96
N GLU A 110 -9.03 14.25 5.50
CA GLU A 110 -9.30 14.18 6.92
C GLU A 110 -8.71 12.91 7.57
N SER A 111 -8.68 12.89 8.91
CA SER A 111 -8.18 11.75 9.69
C SER A 111 -8.93 10.43 9.43
N GLY A 112 -10.15 10.47 8.93
CA GLY A 112 -10.95 9.29 8.56
C GLY A 112 -10.29 8.35 7.53
N VAL A 113 -9.27 8.82 6.80
CA VAL A 113 -8.46 7.95 5.92
C VAL A 113 -7.71 6.86 6.70
N VAL A 114 -7.35 7.11 7.96
CA VAL A 114 -6.69 6.14 8.84
C VAL A 114 -7.62 4.95 9.08
N ASP A 115 -8.87 5.22 9.46
CA ASP A 115 -9.88 4.18 9.70
C ASP A 115 -10.18 3.39 8.42
N THR A 116 -10.25 4.11 7.29
CA THR A 116 -10.42 3.49 5.97
C THR A 116 -9.30 2.49 5.64
N ILE A 117 -8.04 2.88 5.83
CA ILE A 117 -6.89 2.01 5.55
C ILE A 117 -6.89 0.81 6.51
N ALA A 118 -7.15 1.02 7.80
CA ALA A 118 -7.22 -0.03 8.81
C ALA A 118 -8.35 -1.04 8.51
N GLU A 119 -9.52 -0.57 8.09
CA GLU A 119 -10.62 -1.41 7.66
C GLU A 119 -10.21 -2.27 6.45
N MET A 120 -9.59 -1.68 5.44
CA MET A 120 -9.15 -2.40 4.25
C MET A 120 -8.07 -3.43 4.55
N ALA A 121 -7.14 -3.13 5.46
CA ALA A 121 -6.12 -4.08 5.91
C ALA A 121 -6.72 -5.30 6.62
N THR A 122 -7.82 -5.11 7.35
CA THR A 122 -8.54 -6.20 8.03
C THR A 122 -9.40 -7.00 7.06
N LYS A 123 -10.05 -6.31 6.11
CA LYS A 123 -10.99 -6.92 5.16
C LYS A 123 -10.31 -7.84 4.14
N TYR A 124 -9.13 -7.47 3.68
CA TYR A 124 -8.39 -8.19 2.67
C TYR A 124 -7.14 -8.83 3.27
N HIS A 125 -6.94 -10.13 3.09
CA HIS A 125 -5.73 -10.85 3.52
C HIS A 125 -4.55 -10.58 2.57
N LYS A 126 -4.35 -9.31 2.21
CA LYS A 126 -3.25 -8.82 1.39
C LYS A 126 -2.50 -7.74 2.18
N PRO A 127 -1.18 -7.78 2.24
CA PRO A 127 -0.42 -6.82 3.03
C PRO A 127 -0.58 -5.40 2.50
N ILE A 128 -0.65 -4.46 3.45
CA ILE A 128 -0.63 -3.02 3.19
C ILE A 128 0.55 -2.42 3.96
N THR A 129 1.37 -1.63 3.27
CA THR A 129 2.36 -0.76 3.89
C THR A 129 2.05 0.68 3.54
N VAL A 130 2.15 1.58 4.51
CA VAL A 130 1.78 2.98 4.32
C VAL A 130 3.02 3.88 4.36
N CYS A 131 3.04 4.90 3.52
CA CYS A 131 3.93 6.04 3.62
C CYS A 131 3.14 7.28 3.98
N ALA A 132 3.53 7.96 5.06
CA ALA A 132 3.04 9.29 5.42
C ALA A 132 4.21 10.18 5.86
N THR A 133 4.45 11.25 5.12
CA THR A 133 5.54 12.19 5.35
C THR A 133 5.02 13.48 5.94
N GLY A 134 5.65 14.00 7.00
CA GLY A 134 5.31 15.29 7.61
C GLY A 134 5.78 15.40 9.06
N GLY A 135 5.37 16.52 9.70
CA GLY A 135 5.68 16.81 11.09
C GLY A 135 4.71 16.16 12.09
N ASP A 136 4.54 16.82 13.25
CA ASP A 136 3.79 16.27 14.40
C ASP A 136 2.36 15.84 14.09
N TYR A 137 1.67 16.56 13.22
CA TYR A 137 0.31 16.21 12.78
C TYR A 137 0.29 14.83 12.10
N VAL A 138 1.23 14.58 11.22
CA VAL A 138 1.33 13.29 10.50
C VAL A 138 1.77 12.17 11.44
N GLU A 139 2.65 12.47 12.41
CA GLU A 139 3.12 11.51 13.39
C GLU A 139 1.98 10.93 14.24
N ILE A 140 0.98 11.74 14.59
CA ILE A 140 -0.24 11.27 15.28
C ILE A 140 -0.96 10.22 14.44
N HIS A 141 -1.16 10.48 13.14
CA HIS A 141 -1.86 9.56 12.23
C HIS A 141 -1.06 8.28 11.96
N ARG A 142 0.27 8.39 11.88
CA ARG A 142 1.15 7.23 11.79
C ARG A 142 0.98 6.30 12.99
N LYS A 143 0.98 6.84 14.21
CA LYS A 143 0.74 6.07 15.44
C LYS A 143 -0.66 5.44 15.48
N MET A 144 -1.66 6.10 14.92
CA MET A 144 -3.01 5.52 14.81
C MET A 144 -3.01 4.30 13.87
N LEU A 145 -2.37 4.40 12.70
CA LEU A 145 -2.20 3.28 11.77
C LEU A 145 -1.43 2.11 12.42
N GLU A 146 -0.32 2.39 13.09
CA GLU A 146 0.48 1.37 13.78
C GLU A 146 -0.30 0.64 14.87
N ARG A 147 -1.15 1.35 15.63
CA ARG A 147 -2.06 0.76 16.63
C ARG A 147 -3.11 -0.16 15.99
N SER A 148 -3.44 0.07 14.73
CA SER A 148 -4.34 -0.77 13.93
C SER A 148 -3.61 -1.85 13.14
N TYR A 149 -2.36 -2.14 13.52
CA TYR A 149 -1.48 -3.12 12.84
C TYR A 149 -1.22 -2.79 11.36
N VAL A 150 -1.25 -1.52 10.99
CA VAL A 150 -0.86 -1.06 9.66
C VAL A 150 0.48 -0.33 9.76
N PRO A 151 1.58 -0.91 9.24
CA PRO A 151 2.91 -0.32 9.34
C PRO A 151 2.99 0.95 8.48
N CYS A 152 3.45 2.05 9.09
CA CYS A 152 3.52 3.35 8.44
C CYS A 152 4.92 3.96 8.54
N TYR A 153 5.46 4.36 7.40
CA TYR A 153 6.84 4.82 7.23
C TYR A 153 6.90 6.28 6.78
N GLN A 154 8.03 6.92 7.02
CA GLN A 154 8.20 8.34 6.70
C GLN A 154 8.51 8.60 5.21
N THR A 155 8.99 7.60 4.48
CA THR A 155 9.32 7.75 3.07
C THR A 155 8.74 6.62 2.21
N PRO A 156 8.47 6.90 0.92
CA PRO A 156 7.95 5.89 -0.01
C PRO A 156 8.88 4.68 -0.15
N GLU A 157 10.19 4.91 -0.12
CA GLU A 157 11.18 3.84 -0.25
C GLU A 157 11.14 2.91 0.96
N ARG A 158 10.94 3.43 2.18
CA ARG A 158 10.83 2.60 3.39
C ARG A 158 9.58 1.74 3.33
N ALA A 159 8.43 2.31 2.92
CA ALA A 159 7.19 1.55 2.73
C ALA A 159 7.33 0.46 1.65
N ALA A 160 7.98 0.78 0.53
CA ALA A 160 8.24 -0.18 -0.54
C ALA A 160 9.21 -1.29 -0.11
N ARG A 161 10.27 -0.98 0.67
CA ARG A 161 11.18 -1.98 1.25
C ARG A 161 10.48 -2.90 2.23
N ALA A 162 9.59 -2.37 3.06
CA ALA A 162 8.79 -3.17 3.97
C ALA A 162 7.86 -4.14 3.22
N MET A 163 7.24 -3.69 2.12
CA MET A 163 6.46 -4.54 1.22
C MET A 163 7.32 -5.65 0.59
N TRP A 164 8.56 -5.33 0.20
CA TRP A 164 9.50 -6.34 -0.28
C TRP A 164 9.79 -7.41 0.78
N ALA A 165 9.98 -7.04 2.05
CA ALA A 165 10.22 -8.01 3.12
C ALA A 165 9.03 -8.97 3.30
N LEU A 166 7.79 -8.47 3.21
CA LEU A 166 6.57 -9.28 3.26
C LEU A 166 6.46 -10.24 2.05
N THR A 167 6.86 -9.79 0.88
CA THR A 167 6.90 -10.62 -0.33
C THR A 167 7.99 -11.69 -0.24
N PHE A 168 9.18 -11.30 0.17
CA PHE A 168 10.31 -12.23 0.35
C PHE A 168 9.98 -13.34 1.36
N TYR A 169 9.33 -12.97 2.47
CA TYR A 169 8.90 -13.95 3.47
C TYR A 169 7.79 -14.86 2.94
N GLY A 170 6.84 -14.34 2.16
CA GLY A 170 5.82 -15.14 1.50
C GLY A 170 6.41 -16.19 0.54
N ASP A 171 7.38 -15.79 -0.26
CA ASP A 171 8.09 -16.71 -1.15
C ASP A 171 8.94 -17.75 -0.41
N TYR A 172 9.53 -17.35 0.72
CA TYR A 172 10.23 -18.30 1.59
C TYR A 172 9.29 -19.37 2.15
N LEU A 173 8.12 -18.97 2.68
CA LEU A 173 7.14 -19.90 3.24
C LEU A 173 6.63 -20.91 2.19
N LYS A 174 6.42 -20.47 0.95
CA LYS A 174 6.00 -21.37 -0.15
C LYS A 174 7.06 -22.42 -0.45
N ARG A 175 8.32 -22.00 -0.60
CA ARG A 175 9.44 -22.94 -0.86
C ARG A 175 9.60 -23.94 0.27
N ALA A 176 9.56 -23.47 1.53
CA ALA A 176 9.65 -24.34 2.70
C ALA A 176 8.50 -25.36 2.77
N ALA A 177 7.28 -24.98 2.35
CA ALA A 177 6.14 -25.88 2.29
C ALA A 177 6.27 -26.94 1.16
N GLU A 178 6.91 -26.59 0.05
CA GLU A 178 7.20 -27.49 -1.07
C GLU A 178 8.29 -28.50 -0.70
N GLU A 179 9.37 -28.05 -0.07
CA GLU A 179 10.48 -28.88 0.41
C GLU A 179 10.07 -29.84 1.53
N GLY A 180 9.15 -29.44 2.41
CA GLY A 180 8.62 -30.26 3.49
C GLY A 180 7.62 -31.34 3.05
N LYS A 181 7.25 -31.37 1.76
CA LYS A 181 6.37 -32.39 1.14
C LYS A 181 7.14 -33.42 0.33
N ALA A 182 8.45 -33.25 0.15
CA ALA A 182 9.35 -34.18 -0.52
C ALA A 182 10.04 -35.10 0.49
#